data_891570646005a55dd018866ecc79da6b
#
_entry.id   891570646005a55dd018866ecc79da6b
#
_cell.length_a   1.000
_cell.length_b   1.000
_cell.length_c   1.000
_cell.angle_alpha   90.00
_cell.angle_beta   90.00
_cell.angle_gamma   90.00
#
_symmetry.space_group_name_H-M   'P 1'
#
loop_
_entity.id
_entity.type
_entity.pdbx_description
1 polymer ?
#
loop_
_entity_poly.entity_id
_entity_poly.type
_entity_poly.pdbx_seq_one_letter_code
_entity_poly.pdbx_strand_id
1 'polypeptide(L)'
;MENKPHAEYVGFTPFKHQRDAINLLIKDSKHKHRTVTVVSKRQVGKSLMAENLLLYFGINFNRTTSICISPTLSQARKLFKEIVEAVAGSDIIKSSNATLLEIELANLSKILFKSAEQKEALRGYTVTGILIIDEAAYIEDSVYYTVLPYVDVSGAPILIISTPRARSGFFFDSYCRGLEGVNEFYAVDWSNPQYKEELEKLLPPARLEEYRRMLPKNQFATEYLGQFLDTDGMVFTGFKDCIGMNIINPSDRLYWGIDWANGGNNDDTVITAVNHLGKQVYLAYWNNLTPTKQVEKIFDVLKQHQMQTQAIQPELNSIGDPYTDMLKQKLSPQMQSKVFGFTTTNQSKNDIVAQLQVAFEQGNIEILDDERQLLELGSYAMDYNPKTHTVTYNAPNGLHDDIPMALMFAWDAYHKRTLRGNYSISVV
;
A
#
# COMPACT_ATOMS: atom_id res chain seq x y z
N MET A 1 -17.82 -2.08 41.49
CA MET A 1 -16.72 -1.18 41.06
C MET A 1 -17.28 -0.36 39.93
N GLU A 2 -17.37 0.95 40.10
CA GLU A 2 -17.81 1.83 39.02
C GLU A 2 -16.83 1.69 37.85
N ASN A 3 -17.37 1.47 36.64
CA ASN A 3 -16.63 1.44 35.39
C ASN A 3 -16.01 2.81 35.14
N LYS A 4 -14.79 3.05 35.65
CA LYS A 4 -14.05 4.23 35.23
C LYS A 4 -13.71 4.09 33.76
N PRO A 5 -13.87 5.15 32.94
CA PRO A 5 -13.44 5.14 31.56
C PRO A 5 -11.95 4.81 31.51
N HIS A 6 -11.54 3.80 30.71
CA HIS A 6 -10.13 3.40 30.63
C HIS A 6 -9.19 4.55 30.18
N ALA A 7 -9.73 5.58 29.54
CA ALA A 7 -9.05 6.84 29.23
C ALA A 7 -8.40 7.52 30.45
N GLU A 8 -8.93 7.31 31.65
CA GLU A 8 -8.36 7.91 32.86
C GLU A 8 -7.04 7.25 33.30
N TYR A 9 -6.73 6.04 32.80
CA TYR A 9 -5.54 5.29 33.21
C TYR A 9 -4.27 5.65 32.47
N VAL A 10 -4.38 6.11 31.20
CA VAL A 10 -3.23 6.37 30.33
C VAL A 10 -3.25 7.75 29.65
N GLY A 11 -4.07 8.68 30.14
CA GLY A 11 -4.15 10.03 29.58
C GLY A 11 -4.72 10.10 28.15
N PHE A 12 -5.43 9.04 27.73
CA PHE A 12 -6.01 8.92 26.39
C PHE A 12 -7.49 9.32 26.41
N THR A 13 -7.87 10.27 25.54
CA THR A 13 -9.28 10.64 25.34
C THR A 13 -9.75 10.08 24.01
N PRO A 14 -10.54 8.99 24.00
CA PRO A 14 -10.96 8.34 22.76
C PRO A 14 -11.95 9.21 21.99
N PHE A 15 -11.82 9.22 20.68
CA PHE A 15 -12.83 9.73 19.76
C PHE A 15 -14.12 8.90 19.83
N LYS A 16 -15.22 9.42 19.30
CA LYS A 16 -16.52 8.73 19.35
C LYS A 16 -16.48 7.32 18.76
N HIS A 17 -15.87 7.15 17.58
CA HIS A 17 -15.73 5.84 16.93
C HIS A 17 -14.90 4.85 17.78
N GLN A 18 -13.85 5.34 18.46
CA GLN A 18 -13.06 4.51 19.38
C GLN A 18 -13.89 4.15 20.61
N ARG A 19 -14.62 5.11 21.20
CA ARG A 19 -15.52 4.85 22.34
C ARG A 19 -16.59 3.81 22.00
N ASP A 20 -17.18 3.88 20.80
CA ASP A 20 -18.19 2.93 20.36
C ASP A 20 -17.59 1.52 20.27
N ALA A 21 -16.41 1.36 19.67
CA ALA A 21 -15.71 0.08 19.60
C ALA A 21 -15.31 -0.45 20.99
N ILE A 22 -14.76 0.42 21.85
CA ILE A 22 -14.38 0.08 23.24
C ILE A 22 -15.61 -0.37 24.03
N ASN A 23 -16.71 0.38 23.97
CA ASN A 23 -17.95 0.04 24.67
C ASN A 23 -18.50 -1.33 24.24
N LEU A 24 -18.41 -1.67 22.98
CA LEU A 24 -18.80 -3.00 22.48
C LEU A 24 -17.93 -4.10 23.08
N LEU A 25 -16.63 -3.87 23.28
CA LEU A 25 -15.68 -4.85 23.82
C LEU A 25 -15.81 -5.02 25.35
N ILE A 26 -16.14 -3.95 26.11
CA ILE A 26 -16.12 -3.97 27.57
C ILE A 26 -17.52 -4.03 28.24
N LYS A 27 -18.58 -4.00 27.44
CA LYS A 27 -19.99 -3.75 27.89
C LYS A 27 -20.57 -4.73 28.90
N ASP A 28 -20.02 -5.92 29.08
CA ASP A 28 -20.52 -6.89 30.05
C ASP A 28 -19.44 -7.80 30.62
N SER A 29 -19.48 -8.05 31.93
CA SER A 29 -18.62 -9.02 32.63
C SER A 29 -18.91 -10.50 32.27
N LYS A 30 -19.90 -10.77 31.42
CA LYS A 30 -20.25 -12.10 30.91
C LYS A 30 -19.82 -12.24 29.42
N HIS A 31 -18.62 -11.80 29.10
CA HIS A 31 -18.06 -11.80 27.75
C HIS A 31 -18.04 -13.21 27.16
N LYS A 32 -18.98 -13.53 26.29
CA LYS A 32 -18.94 -14.75 25.50
C LYS A 32 -18.67 -14.39 24.04
N HIS A 33 -17.42 -14.63 23.61
CA HIS A 33 -17.02 -14.67 22.19
C HIS A 33 -17.33 -13.40 21.34
N ARG A 34 -17.30 -12.23 21.96
CA ARG A 34 -17.62 -11.00 21.25
C ARG A 34 -16.50 -10.59 20.32
N THR A 35 -16.79 -10.43 19.02
CA THR A 35 -15.85 -9.97 18.01
C THR A 35 -16.26 -8.59 17.51
N VAL A 36 -15.37 -7.62 17.64
CA VAL A 36 -15.58 -6.26 17.13
C VAL A 36 -14.60 -6.02 15.99
N THR A 37 -15.13 -5.79 14.80
CA THR A 37 -14.34 -5.45 13.60
C THR A 37 -14.40 -3.95 13.40
N VAL A 38 -13.22 -3.31 13.37
CA VAL A 38 -13.09 -1.88 13.18
C VAL A 38 -12.45 -1.61 11.81
N VAL A 39 -13.25 -1.09 10.90
CA VAL A 39 -12.79 -0.59 9.60
C VAL A 39 -12.44 0.88 9.75
N SER A 40 -11.22 1.26 9.45
CA SER A 40 -10.75 2.62 9.68
C SER A 40 -9.82 3.11 8.57
N LYS A 41 -9.70 4.42 8.45
CA LYS A 41 -8.70 5.06 7.60
C LYS A 41 -7.35 5.20 8.32
N ARG A 42 -6.31 5.64 7.61
CA ARG A 42 -4.99 5.91 8.21
C ARG A 42 -5.02 7.05 9.23
N GLN A 43 -4.09 7.00 10.19
CA GLN A 43 -3.77 8.07 11.16
C GLN A 43 -4.94 8.52 12.06
N VAL A 44 -5.85 7.64 12.39
CA VAL A 44 -7.00 7.93 13.24
C VAL A 44 -6.93 7.22 14.60
N GLY A 45 -5.71 6.83 15.03
CA GLY A 45 -5.45 6.30 16.37
C GLY A 45 -5.79 4.84 16.57
N LYS A 46 -5.76 3.98 15.53
CA LYS A 46 -5.97 2.53 15.64
C LYS A 46 -5.06 1.87 16.69
N SER A 47 -3.75 2.04 16.52
CA SER A 47 -2.75 1.45 17.40
C SER A 47 -2.89 1.94 18.82
N LEU A 48 -3.12 3.26 19.02
CA LEU A 48 -3.35 3.83 20.35
C LEU A 48 -4.59 3.24 21.04
N MET A 49 -5.66 2.95 20.30
CA MET A 49 -6.82 2.25 20.85
C MET A 49 -6.49 0.81 21.25
N ALA A 50 -5.73 0.09 20.42
CA ALA A 50 -5.29 -1.28 20.71
C ALA A 50 -4.41 -1.34 21.97
N GLU A 51 -3.42 -0.43 22.09
CA GLU A 51 -2.56 -0.31 23.27
C GLU A 51 -3.35 -0.05 24.56
N ASN A 52 -4.30 0.88 24.49
CA ASN A 52 -5.13 1.21 25.65
C ASN A 52 -6.04 0.04 26.05
N LEU A 53 -6.57 -0.74 25.11
CA LEU A 53 -7.34 -1.94 25.43
C LEU A 53 -6.49 -3.04 26.05
N LEU A 54 -5.26 -3.27 25.56
CA LEU A 54 -4.32 -4.22 26.17
C LEU A 54 -4.02 -3.84 27.62
N LEU A 55 -3.74 -2.56 27.88
CA LEU A 55 -3.53 -2.06 29.23
C LEU A 55 -4.80 -2.14 30.09
N TYR A 56 -5.96 -1.79 29.54
CA TYR A 56 -7.24 -1.90 30.26
C TYR A 56 -7.49 -3.33 30.77
N PHE A 57 -7.40 -4.33 29.89
CA PHE A 57 -7.62 -5.73 30.27
C PHE A 57 -6.51 -6.24 31.21
N GLY A 58 -5.27 -5.83 30.98
CA GLY A 58 -4.16 -6.23 31.83
C GLY A 58 -4.21 -5.64 33.24
N ILE A 59 -4.63 -4.37 33.41
CA ILE A 59 -4.66 -3.68 34.69
C ILE A 59 -5.91 -4.03 35.52
N ASN A 60 -7.09 -4.06 34.88
CA ASN A 60 -8.33 -4.21 35.60
C ASN A 60 -8.68 -5.65 35.95
N PHE A 61 -8.04 -6.64 35.33
CA PHE A 61 -8.29 -8.06 35.59
C PHE A 61 -6.97 -8.74 35.95
N ASN A 62 -6.96 -9.43 37.09
CA ASN A 62 -5.78 -10.12 37.59
C ASN A 62 -5.51 -11.42 36.83
N ARG A 63 -4.22 -11.72 36.58
CA ARG A 63 -3.76 -12.97 35.95
C ARG A 63 -4.39 -13.25 34.60
N THR A 64 -4.68 -12.21 33.84
CA THR A 64 -5.14 -12.35 32.44
C THR A 64 -3.98 -12.45 31.49
N THR A 65 -4.23 -13.07 30.35
CA THR A 65 -3.32 -13.07 29.19
C THR A 65 -4.02 -12.40 28.03
N SER A 66 -3.45 -11.30 27.55
CA SER A 66 -3.88 -10.59 26.34
C SER A 66 -2.84 -10.77 25.24
N ILE A 67 -3.28 -10.95 24.01
CA ILE A 67 -2.37 -11.14 22.86
C ILE A 67 -2.73 -10.13 21.76
N CYS A 68 -1.70 -9.46 21.23
CA CYS A 68 -1.79 -8.66 20.03
C CYS A 68 -1.01 -9.33 18.90
N ILE A 69 -1.66 -9.53 17.75
CA ILE A 69 -1.07 -10.11 16.55
C ILE A 69 -0.97 -9.01 15.50
N SER A 70 0.23 -8.76 15.00
CA SER A 70 0.51 -7.81 13.92
C SER A 70 1.04 -8.55 12.70
N PRO A 71 0.92 -8.00 11.47
CA PRO A 71 1.46 -8.62 10.27
C PRO A 71 2.94 -8.96 10.38
N THR A 72 3.76 -8.01 10.84
CA THR A 72 5.22 -8.16 10.90
C THR A 72 5.77 -8.10 12.33
N LEU A 73 6.96 -8.69 12.51
CA LEU A 73 7.68 -8.60 13.79
C LEU A 73 8.06 -7.14 14.12
N SER A 74 8.32 -6.31 13.12
CA SER A 74 8.63 -4.88 13.31
C SER A 74 7.44 -4.13 13.92
N GLN A 75 6.22 -4.37 13.42
CA GLN A 75 5.00 -3.76 13.95
C GLN A 75 4.69 -4.26 15.36
N ALA A 76 4.81 -5.56 15.61
CA ALA A 76 4.66 -6.13 16.96
C ALA A 76 5.65 -5.50 17.97
N ARG A 77 6.91 -5.32 17.56
CA ARG A 77 7.96 -4.68 18.38
C ARG A 77 7.67 -3.21 18.65
N LYS A 78 7.11 -2.50 17.66
CA LYS A 78 6.70 -1.10 17.82
C LYS A 78 5.63 -0.97 18.90
N LEU A 79 4.55 -1.72 18.83
CA LEU A 79 3.46 -1.72 19.83
C LEU A 79 3.97 -2.10 21.23
N PHE A 80 4.81 -3.12 21.33
CA PHE A 80 5.46 -3.48 22.61
C PHE A 80 6.21 -2.30 23.21
N LYS A 81 7.03 -1.60 22.42
CA LYS A 81 7.83 -0.46 22.87
C LYS A 81 6.95 0.72 23.30
N GLU A 82 5.90 1.03 22.53
CA GLU A 82 4.95 2.10 22.83
C GLU A 82 4.23 1.86 24.16
N ILE A 83 3.81 0.64 24.46
CA ILE A 83 3.20 0.30 25.78
C ILE A 83 4.21 0.43 26.91
N VAL A 84 5.44 -0.09 26.74
CA VAL A 84 6.48 0.04 27.77
C VAL A 84 6.79 1.51 28.09
N GLU A 85 6.86 2.35 27.04
CA GLU A 85 7.08 3.78 27.17
C GLU A 85 5.89 4.52 27.80
N ALA A 86 4.66 4.15 27.45
CA ALA A 86 3.43 4.79 27.96
C ALA A 86 3.27 4.64 29.48
N VAL A 87 3.75 3.54 30.05
CA VAL A 87 3.67 3.27 31.50
C VAL A 87 5.03 3.34 32.21
N ALA A 88 6.05 3.91 31.54
CA ALA A 88 7.37 4.10 32.12
C ALA A 88 7.30 4.97 33.40
N GLY A 89 8.00 4.56 34.45
CA GLY A 89 8.00 5.24 35.75
C GLY A 89 6.79 4.94 36.64
N SER A 90 5.92 4.02 36.22
CA SER A 90 4.85 3.49 37.08
C SER A 90 5.19 2.10 37.60
N ASP A 91 4.61 1.69 38.72
CA ASP A 91 4.77 0.35 39.30
C ASP A 91 3.86 -0.70 38.62
N ILE A 92 3.34 -0.38 37.44
CA ILE A 92 2.39 -1.26 36.71
C ILE A 92 3.11 -2.45 36.08
N ILE A 93 4.31 -2.25 35.53
CA ILE A 93 5.11 -3.32 34.90
C ILE A 93 5.98 -3.98 35.98
N LYS A 94 5.78 -5.30 36.14
CA LYS A 94 6.65 -6.15 36.96
C LYS A 94 7.93 -6.55 36.20
N SER A 95 7.78 -6.95 34.93
CA SER A 95 8.89 -7.29 34.05
C SER A 95 8.51 -7.14 32.58
N SER A 96 9.51 -6.88 31.74
CA SER A 96 9.33 -6.85 30.29
C SER A 96 10.49 -7.58 29.61
N ASN A 97 10.18 -8.32 28.52
CA ASN A 97 11.15 -9.04 27.72
C ASN A 97 11.06 -8.59 26.25
N ALA A 98 12.03 -7.79 25.83
CA ALA A 98 12.07 -7.24 24.47
C ALA A 98 12.42 -8.27 23.38
N THR A 99 12.97 -9.45 23.75
CA THR A 99 13.25 -10.54 22.81
C THR A 99 11.99 -11.34 22.52
N LEU A 100 11.24 -11.70 23.56
CA LEU A 100 9.99 -12.47 23.45
C LEU A 100 8.78 -11.56 23.15
N LEU A 101 8.94 -10.25 23.27
CA LEU A 101 7.89 -9.23 23.18
C LEU A 101 6.75 -9.52 24.17
N GLU A 102 7.10 -9.65 25.44
CA GLU A 102 6.19 -9.99 26.52
C GLU A 102 6.30 -8.99 27.67
N ILE A 103 5.17 -8.57 28.24
CA ILE A 103 5.08 -7.72 29.41
C ILE A 103 4.32 -8.47 30.49
N GLU A 104 4.89 -8.56 31.69
CA GLU A 104 4.20 -9.04 32.88
C GLU A 104 3.89 -7.85 33.79
N LEU A 105 2.63 -7.71 34.17
CA LEU A 105 2.16 -6.64 35.04
C LEU A 105 2.23 -7.05 36.52
N ALA A 106 2.20 -6.08 37.42
CA ALA A 106 2.30 -6.30 38.86
C ALA A 106 1.20 -7.23 39.43
N ASN A 107 0.02 -7.25 38.80
CA ASN A 107 -1.11 -8.13 39.15
C ASN A 107 -1.00 -9.52 38.46
N LEU A 108 0.16 -9.89 37.91
CA LEU A 108 0.47 -11.14 37.21
C LEU A 108 -0.26 -11.33 35.90
N SER A 109 -0.86 -10.28 35.34
CA SER A 109 -1.40 -10.31 33.97
C SER A 109 -0.27 -10.19 32.96
N LYS A 110 -0.45 -10.76 31.77
CA LYS A 110 0.53 -10.78 30.68
C LYS A 110 -0.02 -10.17 29.41
N ILE A 111 0.83 -9.40 28.72
CA ILE A 111 0.57 -8.86 27.39
C ILE A 111 1.64 -9.42 26.46
N LEU A 112 1.21 -10.13 25.41
CA LEU A 112 2.07 -10.80 24.45
C LEU A 112 1.88 -10.16 23.08
N PHE A 113 2.98 -9.89 22.40
CA PHE A 113 2.96 -9.39 21.02
C PHE A 113 3.54 -10.45 20.10
N LYS A 114 2.79 -10.80 19.06
CA LYS A 114 3.16 -11.86 18.12
C LYS A 114 3.07 -11.35 16.69
N SER A 115 3.86 -11.97 15.82
CA SER A 115 3.87 -11.68 14.39
C SER A 115 3.19 -12.80 13.60
N ALA A 116 2.36 -12.42 12.62
CA ALA A 116 1.76 -13.36 11.67
C ALA A 116 2.81 -14.09 10.80
N GLU A 117 4.00 -13.48 10.60
CA GLU A 117 5.13 -14.11 9.91
C GLU A 117 5.62 -15.39 10.59
N GLN A 118 5.45 -15.48 11.91
CA GLN A 118 5.90 -16.61 12.73
C GLN A 118 4.77 -17.60 13.02
N LYS A 119 4.05 -18.03 12.01
CA LYS A 119 2.83 -18.82 12.09
C LYS A 119 2.95 -20.05 12.98
N GLU A 120 4.08 -20.77 12.93
CA GLU A 120 4.33 -21.96 13.76
C GLU A 120 4.43 -21.62 15.26
N ALA A 121 4.93 -20.44 15.60
CA ALA A 121 5.04 -19.96 16.99
C ALA A 121 3.71 -19.46 17.57
N LEU A 122 2.65 -19.40 16.76
CA LEU A 122 1.32 -18.96 17.20
C LEU A 122 0.48 -20.08 17.84
N ARG A 123 0.98 -21.32 17.99
CA ARG A 123 0.19 -22.41 18.54
C ARG A 123 0.31 -22.48 20.06
N GLY A 124 -0.78 -22.91 20.73
CA GLY A 124 -0.77 -23.30 22.15
C GLY A 124 -0.97 -22.18 23.16
N TYR A 125 -1.52 -21.04 22.76
CA TYR A 125 -1.88 -19.96 23.68
C TYR A 125 -3.34 -20.04 24.10
N THR A 126 -3.64 -19.49 25.30
CA THR A 126 -5.00 -19.24 25.78
C THR A 126 -5.10 -17.77 26.17
N VAL A 127 -6.02 -17.05 25.56
CA VAL A 127 -6.31 -15.65 25.87
C VAL A 127 -7.45 -15.56 26.87
N THR A 128 -7.23 -14.86 27.97
CA THR A 128 -8.25 -14.64 29.03
C THR A 128 -8.55 -13.17 29.25
N GLY A 129 -7.77 -12.27 28.64
CA GLY A 129 -7.99 -10.82 28.59
C GLY A 129 -8.66 -10.42 27.27
N ILE A 130 -7.87 -10.04 26.27
CA ILE A 130 -8.35 -9.68 24.92
C ILE A 130 -7.42 -10.23 23.86
N LEU A 131 -7.97 -10.67 22.72
CA LEU A 131 -7.25 -10.95 21.49
C LEU A 131 -7.39 -9.76 20.55
N ILE A 132 -6.26 -9.17 20.12
CA ILE A 132 -6.24 -8.08 19.14
C ILE A 132 -5.54 -8.57 17.88
N ILE A 133 -6.15 -8.34 16.72
CA ILE A 133 -5.57 -8.57 15.40
C ILE A 133 -5.44 -7.20 14.72
N ASP A 134 -4.22 -6.66 14.78
CA ASP A 134 -3.90 -5.35 14.24
C ASP A 134 -3.48 -5.46 12.77
N GLU A 135 -3.86 -4.47 11.95
CA GLU A 135 -3.68 -4.44 10.50
C GLU A 135 -4.15 -5.73 9.82
N ALA A 136 -5.35 -6.20 10.23
CA ALA A 136 -5.93 -7.49 9.86
C ALA A 136 -6.07 -7.73 8.35
N ALA A 137 -6.29 -6.68 7.55
CA ALA A 137 -6.34 -6.78 6.09
C ALA A 137 -5.02 -7.24 5.43
N TYR A 138 -3.94 -7.28 6.21
CA TYR A 138 -2.60 -7.71 5.76
C TYR A 138 -2.18 -9.06 6.37
N ILE A 139 -3.08 -9.76 7.05
CA ILE A 139 -2.85 -11.06 7.67
C ILE A 139 -3.59 -12.14 6.88
N GLU A 140 -2.92 -13.28 6.65
CA GLU A 140 -3.53 -14.42 5.96
C GLU A 140 -4.68 -15.04 6.77
N ASP A 141 -5.74 -15.47 6.11
CA ASP A 141 -6.89 -16.18 6.73
C ASP A 141 -6.45 -17.38 7.57
N SER A 142 -5.43 -18.10 7.12
CA SER A 142 -4.86 -19.25 7.81
C SER A 142 -4.28 -18.91 9.19
N VAL A 143 -3.79 -17.68 9.39
CA VAL A 143 -3.33 -17.19 10.70
C VAL A 143 -4.53 -16.93 11.60
N TYR A 144 -5.55 -16.25 11.07
CA TYR A 144 -6.78 -16.00 11.82
C TYR A 144 -7.40 -17.30 12.34
N TYR A 145 -7.57 -18.31 11.49
CA TYR A 145 -8.10 -19.60 11.91
C TYR A 145 -7.19 -20.37 12.88
N THR A 146 -5.89 -20.10 12.89
CA THR A 146 -4.94 -20.69 13.85
C THR A 146 -5.11 -20.08 15.26
N VAL A 147 -5.45 -18.79 15.35
CA VAL A 147 -5.53 -18.07 16.63
C VAL A 147 -6.94 -17.97 17.22
N LEU A 148 -7.94 -18.21 16.40
CA LEU A 148 -9.35 -18.19 16.86
C LEU A 148 -9.61 -19.09 18.09
N PRO A 149 -9.05 -20.32 18.17
CA PRO A 149 -9.23 -21.19 19.35
C PRO A 149 -8.65 -20.64 20.65
N TYR A 150 -7.84 -19.59 20.64
CA TYR A 150 -7.27 -19.01 21.86
C TYR A 150 -8.32 -18.52 22.85
N VAL A 151 -9.48 -18.13 22.36
CA VAL A 151 -10.57 -17.54 23.14
C VAL A 151 -11.72 -18.51 23.41
N ASP A 152 -11.71 -19.72 22.82
CA ASP A 152 -12.81 -20.67 22.89
C ASP A 152 -13.18 -21.07 24.34
N VAL A 153 -12.18 -21.28 25.18
CA VAL A 153 -12.38 -21.71 26.58
C VAL A 153 -12.75 -20.52 27.46
N SER A 154 -12.17 -19.37 27.25
CA SER A 154 -12.35 -18.19 28.12
C SER A 154 -13.55 -17.33 27.73
N GLY A 155 -13.90 -17.34 26.44
CA GLY A 155 -14.83 -16.38 25.85
C GLY A 155 -14.29 -14.95 25.79
N ALA A 156 -12.96 -14.77 25.81
CA ALA A 156 -12.34 -13.46 25.74
C ALA A 156 -12.75 -12.70 24.47
N PRO A 157 -12.90 -11.37 24.51
CA PRO A 157 -13.29 -10.58 23.35
C PRO A 157 -12.17 -10.53 22.33
N ILE A 158 -12.56 -10.35 21.06
CA ILE A 158 -11.66 -10.20 19.91
C ILE A 158 -11.87 -8.82 19.31
N LEU A 159 -10.77 -8.06 19.14
CA LEU A 159 -10.72 -6.86 18.32
C LEU A 159 -9.99 -7.17 17.01
N ILE A 160 -10.65 -6.94 15.88
CA ILE A 160 -10.06 -7.03 14.55
C ILE A 160 -10.05 -5.62 13.98
N ILE A 161 -8.86 -5.06 13.69
CA ILE A 161 -8.74 -3.67 13.26
C ILE A 161 -7.78 -3.51 12.10
N SER A 162 -8.19 -2.76 11.07
CA SER A 162 -7.36 -2.45 9.90
C SER A 162 -7.89 -1.28 9.09
N THR A 163 -7.04 -0.76 8.19
CA THR A 163 -7.51 -0.11 6.96
C THR A 163 -8.02 -1.19 6.00
N PRO A 164 -9.14 -0.95 5.27
CA PRO A 164 -9.68 -1.94 4.35
C PRO A 164 -8.79 -2.12 3.11
N ARG A 165 -8.92 -3.27 2.45
CA ARG A 165 -8.30 -3.58 1.16
C ARG A 165 -9.34 -4.15 0.21
N ALA A 166 -9.27 -5.45 -0.05
CA ALA A 166 -10.17 -6.18 -0.91
C ALA A 166 -11.45 -6.58 -0.17
N ARG A 167 -12.53 -6.79 -0.91
CA ARG A 167 -13.78 -7.41 -0.42
C ARG A 167 -13.63 -8.92 -0.33
N SER A 168 -12.60 -9.37 0.37
CA SER A 168 -12.31 -10.80 0.56
C SER A 168 -11.48 -11.02 1.83
N GLY A 169 -11.45 -12.27 2.31
CA GLY A 169 -10.70 -12.70 3.47
C GLY A 169 -11.41 -12.43 4.80
N PHE A 170 -10.86 -13.01 5.87
CA PHE A 170 -11.48 -13.02 7.19
C PHE A 170 -11.84 -11.63 7.73
N PHE A 171 -11.06 -10.59 7.39
CA PHE A 171 -11.33 -9.23 7.84
C PHE A 171 -12.62 -8.67 7.24
N PHE A 172 -12.80 -8.84 5.93
CA PHE A 172 -14.03 -8.44 5.24
C PHE A 172 -15.23 -9.27 5.68
N ASP A 173 -15.07 -10.60 5.82
CA ASP A 173 -16.12 -11.50 6.26
C ASP A 173 -16.58 -11.16 7.69
N SER A 174 -15.64 -10.88 8.59
CA SER A 174 -15.94 -10.45 9.95
C SER A 174 -16.67 -9.10 10.00
N TYR A 175 -16.27 -8.16 9.11
CA TYR A 175 -16.97 -6.89 8.96
C TYR A 175 -18.43 -7.08 8.49
N CYS A 176 -18.65 -7.89 7.45
CA CYS A 176 -20.00 -8.19 6.96
C CYS A 176 -20.88 -8.82 8.05
N ARG A 177 -20.37 -9.82 8.77
CA ARG A 177 -21.07 -10.41 9.92
C ARG A 177 -21.42 -9.39 11.01
N GLY A 178 -20.50 -8.45 11.23
CA GLY A 178 -20.70 -7.37 12.21
C GLY A 178 -21.77 -6.37 11.78
N LEU A 179 -21.94 -6.11 10.50
CA LEU A 179 -23.03 -5.29 9.97
C LEU A 179 -24.39 -5.99 10.09
N GLU A 180 -24.42 -7.31 9.92
CA GLU A 180 -25.62 -8.13 10.06
C GLU A 180 -26.00 -8.37 11.53
N GLY A 181 -25.09 -8.14 12.47
CA GLY A 181 -25.30 -8.37 13.90
C GLY A 181 -25.43 -9.85 14.27
N VAL A 182 -24.74 -10.73 13.52
CA VAL A 182 -24.84 -12.18 13.67
C VAL A 182 -23.86 -12.68 14.73
N ASN A 183 -24.34 -13.50 15.69
CA ASN A 183 -23.52 -14.29 16.61
C ASN A 183 -22.44 -13.50 17.38
N GLU A 184 -22.81 -12.37 18.01
CA GLU A 184 -21.89 -11.52 18.79
C GLU A 184 -20.76 -10.88 17.93
N PHE A 185 -20.94 -10.78 16.60
CA PHE A 185 -20.12 -9.96 15.74
C PHE A 185 -20.69 -8.54 15.67
N TYR A 186 -19.81 -7.55 15.73
CA TYR A 186 -20.13 -6.13 15.63
C TYR A 186 -19.16 -5.44 14.70
N ALA A 187 -19.62 -4.46 13.95
CA ALA A 187 -18.79 -3.64 13.07
C ALA A 187 -18.84 -2.18 13.50
N VAL A 188 -17.67 -1.55 13.51
CA VAL A 188 -17.52 -0.09 13.62
C VAL A 188 -16.80 0.39 12.37
N ASP A 189 -17.54 1.08 11.52
CA ASP A 189 -17.02 1.65 10.29
C ASP A 189 -16.82 3.17 10.47
N TRP A 190 -15.58 3.60 10.41
CA TRP A 190 -15.21 5.01 10.58
C TRP A 190 -15.63 5.89 9.41
N SER A 191 -16.02 5.32 8.29
CA SER A 191 -16.64 6.07 7.19
C SER A 191 -18.08 6.49 7.49
N ASN A 192 -18.70 5.94 8.55
CA ASN A 192 -20.07 6.27 8.94
C ASN A 192 -20.21 7.78 9.19
N PRO A 193 -21.21 8.44 8.61
CA PRO A 193 -21.45 9.89 8.75
C PRO A 193 -21.50 10.40 10.20
N GLN A 194 -21.91 9.56 11.16
CA GLN A 194 -21.94 9.94 12.58
C GLN A 194 -20.58 10.31 13.19
N TYR A 195 -19.45 9.91 12.53
CA TYR A 195 -18.08 10.20 12.97
C TYR A 195 -17.44 11.35 12.18
N LYS A 196 -18.12 11.87 11.17
CA LYS A 196 -17.60 12.85 10.21
C LYS A 196 -16.97 14.06 10.88
N GLU A 197 -17.67 14.67 11.84
CA GLU A 197 -17.22 15.89 12.51
C GLU A 197 -15.88 15.70 13.25
N GLU A 198 -15.68 14.58 13.93
CA GLU A 198 -14.42 14.28 14.62
C GLU A 198 -13.29 13.95 13.63
N LEU A 199 -13.62 13.24 12.54
CA LEU A 199 -12.65 12.90 11.51
C LEU A 199 -12.19 14.10 10.71
N GLU A 200 -13.05 15.11 10.49
CA GLU A 200 -12.68 16.36 9.84
C GLU A 200 -11.73 17.22 10.69
N LYS A 201 -11.77 17.09 12.02
CA LYS A 201 -10.79 17.72 12.91
C LYS A 201 -9.39 17.09 12.78
N LEU A 202 -9.33 15.77 12.52
CA LEU A 202 -8.07 15.05 12.32
C LEU A 202 -7.50 15.27 10.92
N LEU A 203 -8.37 15.29 9.91
CA LEU A 203 -8.02 15.50 8.50
C LEU A 203 -9.00 16.50 7.86
N PRO A 204 -8.62 17.77 7.78
CA PRO A 204 -9.46 18.81 7.20
C PRO A 204 -9.83 18.52 5.73
N PRO A 205 -11.04 18.90 5.27
CA PRO A 205 -11.50 18.63 3.90
C PRO A 205 -10.54 19.14 2.81
N ALA A 206 -9.91 20.28 3.01
CA ALA A 206 -8.93 20.83 2.07
C ALA A 206 -7.71 19.90 1.90
N ARG A 207 -7.22 19.31 2.99
CA ARG A 207 -6.10 18.34 2.95
C ARG A 207 -6.52 17.02 2.31
N LEU A 208 -7.75 16.59 2.57
CA LEU A 208 -8.31 15.40 1.95
C LEU A 208 -8.41 15.56 0.42
N GLU A 209 -8.82 16.74 -0.05
CA GLU A 209 -8.90 17.04 -1.49
C GLU A 209 -7.51 17.11 -2.15
N GLU A 210 -6.48 17.58 -1.44
CA GLU A 210 -5.10 17.51 -1.90
C GLU A 210 -4.66 16.06 -2.12
N TYR A 211 -4.87 15.18 -1.14
CA TYR A 211 -4.56 13.75 -1.26
C TYR A 211 -5.35 13.08 -2.38
N ARG A 212 -6.61 13.47 -2.60
CA ARG A 212 -7.42 12.96 -3.71
C ARG A 212 -6.78 13.21 -5.08
N ARG A 213 -6.09 14.36 -5.24
CA ARG A 213 -5.41 14.73 -6.49
C ARG A 213 -4.05 14.06 -6.65
N MET A 214 -3.42 13.68 -5.55
CA MET A 214 -2.06 13.13 -5.54
C MET A 214 -2.01 11.60 -5.60
N LEU A 215 -3.06 10.94 -5.14
CA LEU A 215 -3.07 9.48 -4.96
C LEU A 215 -3.99 8.79 -5.96
N PRO A 216 -3.64 7.55 -6.39
CA PRO A 216 -4.55 6.70 -7.14
C PRO A 216 -5.88 6.51 -6.40
N LYS A 217 -6.99 6.43 -7.15
CA LYS A 217 -8.35 6.33 -6.58
C LYS A 217 -8.49 5.18 -5.58
N ASN A 218 -7.94 4.01 -5.91
CA ASN A 218 -8.00 2.84 -5.05
C ASN A 218 -7.24 3.05 -3.73
N GLN A 219 -6.05 3.63 -3.78
CA GLN A 219 -5.28 3.95 -2.59
C GLN A 219 -5.97 5.03 -1.76
N PHE A 220 -6.50 6.07 -2.40
CA PHE A 220 -7.27 7.10 -1.72
C PHE A 220 -8.54 6.52 -1.07
N ALA A 221 -9.27 5.64 -1.78
CA ALA A 221 -10.47 5.00 -1.26
C ALA A 221 -10.19 4.14 -0.01
N THR A 222 -9.14 3.32 -0.03
CA THR A 222 -8.81 2.47 1.11
C THR A 222 -8.22 3.26 2.28
N GLU A 223 -7.21 4.09 2.03
CA GLU A 223 -6.42 4.71 3.11
C GLU A 223 -7.10 5.95 3.71
N TYR A 224 -7.86 6.69 2.92
CA TYR A 224 -8.47 7.97 3.35
C TYR A 224 -9.99 7.95 3.44
N LEU A 225 -10.67 7.12 2.66
CA LEU A 225 -12.12 6.97 2.76
C LEU A 225 -12.55 5.75 3.58
N GLY A 226 -11.64 4.80 3.85
CA GLY A 226 -11.95 3.58 4.59
C GLY A 226 -12.85 2.61 3.82
N GLN A 227 -12.76 2.59 2.49
CA GLN A 227 -13.61 1.77 1.62
C GLN A 227 -12.91 0.48 1.19
N PHE A 228 -13.64 -0.63 1.23
CA PHE A 228 -13.18 -1.87 0.61
C PHE A 228 -13.26 -1.75 -0.92
N LEU A 229 -12.27 -2.35 -1.59
CA LEU A 229 -12.21 -2.38 -3.05
C LEU A 229 -12.79 -3.68 -3.60
N ASP A 230 -13.49 -3.58 -4.72
CA ASP A 230 -13.81 -4.74 -5.54
C ASP A 230 -12.51 -5.31 -6.13
N THR A 231 -12.31 -6.62 -6.01
CA THR A 231 -11.06 -7.31 -6.33
C THR A 231 -10.90 -7.62 -7.81
N ASP A 232 -11.01 -6.66 -8.68
CA ASP A 232 -10.64 -6.87 -10.08
C ASP A 232 -9.17 -6.53 -10.38
N GLY A 233 -8.28 -6.66 -9.44
CA GLY A 233 -6.81 -6.68 -9.60
C GLY A 233 -6.17 -5.72 -10.62
N MET A 234 -6.97 -5.08 -11.44
CA MET A 234 -6.52 -4.17 -12.49
C MET A 234 -5.82 -2.95 -11.87
N VAL A 235 -4.56 -2.78 -12.23
CA VAL A 235 -3.74 -1.66 -11.78
C VAL A 235 -4.20 -0.39 -12.49
N PHE A 236 -4.35 -0.44 -13.80
CA PHE A 236 -4.71 0.73 -14.59
C PHE A 236 -6.21 0.75 -14.90
N THR A 237 -6.89 1.80 -14.48
CA THR A 237 -8.30 2.07 -14.77
C THR A 237 -8.43 3.37 -15.56
N GLY A 238 -9.45 3.49 -16.41
CA GLY A 238 -9.69 4.71 -17.20
C GLY A 238 -8.79 4.87 -18.44
N PHE A 239 -7.81 3.98 -18.68
CA PHE A 239 -6.90 4.11 -19.82
C PHE A 239 -7.62 4.02 -21.17
N LYS A 240 -8.75 3.32 -21.26
CA LYS A 240 -9.56 3.25 -22.47
C LYS A 240 -10.19 4.58 -22.87
N ASP A 241 -10.45 5.44 -21.88
CA ASP A 241 -10.99 6.78 -22.12
C ASP A 241 -9.88 7.78 -22.54
N CYS A 242 -8.62 7.36 -22.44
CA CYS A 242 -7.44 8.12 -22.81
C CYS A 242 -6.88 7.80 -24.19
N ILE A 243 -7.59 7.00 -25.01
CA ILE A 243 -7.13 6.63 -26.35
C ILE A 243 -7.26 7.83 -27.30
N GLY A 244 -6.19 8.13 -28.02
CA GLY A 244 -6.14 9.21 -29.01
C GLY A 244 -5.39 8.84 -30.28
N MET A 245 -5.69 9.51 -31.39
CA MET A 245 -4.95 9.39 -32.66
C MET A 245 -3.80 10.41 -32.69
N ASN A 246 -2.72 10.13 -31.99
CA ASN A 246 -1.61 11.04 -31.85
C ASN A 246 -0.48 10.72 -32.83
N ILE A 247 0.13 11.76 -33.40
CA ILE A 247 1.30 11.67 -34.26
C ILE A 247 2.36 12.68 -33.79
N ILE A 248 3.62 12.43 -34.11
CA ILE A 248 4.70 13.39 -33.85
C ILE A 248 4.54 14.61 -34.75
N ASN A 249 4.43 15.79 -34.16
CA ASN A 249 4.45 17.06 -34.86
C ASN A 249 5.85 17.68 -34.80
N PRO A 250 6.25 18.49 -35.79
CA PRO A 250 7.58 19.13 -35.83
C PRO A 250 7.93 19.98 -34.60
N SER A 251 6.90 20.53 -33.91
CA SER A 251 7.06 21.36 -32.73
C SER A 251 7.10 20.57 -31.41
N ASP A 252 6.88 19.25 -31.45
CA ASP A 252 6.86 18.43 -30.26
C ASP A 252 8.20 18.39 -29.55
N ARG A 253 8.17 18.38 -28.24
CA ARG A 253 9.28 18.04 -27.35
C ARG A 253 9.01 16.64 -26.80
N LEU A 254 9.92 15.70 -27.05
CA LEU A 254 9.72 14.27 -26.85
C LEU A 254 10.48 13.76 -25.63
N TYR A 255 9.81 12.94 -24.84
CA TYR A 255 10.31 12.23 -23.67
C TYR A 255 10.17 10.74 -23.94
N TRP A 256 11.30 10.05 -24.04
CA TRP A 256 11.38 8.66 -24.44
C TRP A 256 11.52 7.74 -23.24
N GLY A 257 10.78 6.63 -23.25
CA GLY A 257 10.97 5.50 -22.36
C GLY A 257 11.41 4.28 -23.15
N ILE A 258 12.35 3.52 -22.60
CA ILE A 258 12.91 2.31 -23.24
C ILE A 258 12.91 1.19 -22.24
N ASP A 259 12.33 0.07 -22.65
CA ASP A 259 12.43 -1.21 -21.97
C ASP A 259 13.22 -2.20 -22.85
N TRP A 260 14.20 -2.89 -22.26
CA TRP A 260 15.13 -3.76 -22.98
C TRP A 260 14.76 -5.23 -22.82
N ALA A 261 14.60 -5.96 -23.94
CA ALA A 261 14.36 -7.39 -23.90
C ALA A 261 15.54 -8.17 -23.31
N ASN A 262 15.25 -9.09 -22.42
CA ASN A 262 16.23 -9.92 -21.70
C ASN A 262 16.83 -11.08 -22.56
N GLY A 263 16.65 -11.06 -23.89
CA GLY A 263 17.22 -12.03 -24.82
C GLY A 263 16.56 -13.42 -24.82
N GLY A 264 15.42 -13.58 -24.18
CA GLY A 264 14.58 -14.78 -24.27
C GLY A 264 13.52 -14.67 -25.36
N ASN A 265 12.92 -15.79 -25.75
CA ASN A 265 11.93 -15.84 -26.84
C ASN A 265 10.61 -15.07 -26.54
N ASN A 266 10.47 -14.46 -25.36
CA ASN A 266 9.20 -13.90 -24.87
C ASN A 266 9.23 -12.43 -24.46
N ASP A 267 10.40 -11.76 -24.37
CA ASP A 267 10.49 -10.34 -23.99
C ASP A 267 10.69 -9.46 -25.21
N ASP A 268 10.05 -8.29 -25.22
CA ASP A 268 10.19 -7.33 -26.29
C ASP A 268 11.07 -6.13 -25.88
N THR A 269 11.88 -5.68 -26.82
CA THR A 269 12.47 -4.35 -26.71
C THR A 269 11.43 -3.33 -27.14
N VAL A 270 11.09 -2.42 -26.24
CA VAL A 270 10.07 -1.39 -26.46
C VAL A 270 10.68 0.00 -26.38
N ILE A 271 10.29 0.88 -27.28
CA ILE A 271 10.51 2.33 -27.18
C ILE A 271 9.20 3.07 -27.40
N THR A 272 8.91 4.01 -26.52
CA THR A 272 7.75 4.88 -26.66
C THR A 272 8.12 6.33 -26.36
N ALA A 273 7.35 7.28 -26.87
CA ALA A 273 7.53 8.69 -26.59
C ALA A 273 6.22 9.37 -26.17
N VAL A 274 6.31 10.17 -25.11
CA VAL A 274 5.29 11.13 -24.72
C VAL A 274 5.77 12.53 -25.10
N ASN A 275 4.90 13.37 -25.66
CA ASN A 275 5.23 14.74 -25.99
C ASN A 275 4.97 15.70 -24.80
N HIS A 276 5.33 16.96 -24.97
CA HIS A 276 5.18 18.01 -23.93
C HIS A 276 3.72 18.37 -23.56
N LEU A 277 2.74 17.78 -24.25
CA LEU A 277 1.31 17.92 -23.97
C LEU A 277 0.73 16.70 -23.22
N GLY A 278 1.58 15.75 -22.84
CA GLY A 278 1.14 14.53 -22.17
C GLY A 278 0.55 13.47 -23.13
N LYS A 279 0.84 13.56 -24.44
CA LYS A 279 0.32 12.62 -25.44
C LYS A 279 1.39 11.62 -25.85
N GLN A 280 1.09 10.33 -25.77
CA GLN A 280 1.92 9.31 -26.41
C GLN A 280 1.82 9.48 -27.94
N VAL A 281 2.93 9.74 -28.59
CA VAL A 281 3.00 10.06 -30.00
C VAL A 281 3.84 9.07 -30.82
N TYR A 282 4.48 8.13 -30.14
CA TYR A 282 5.29 7.08 -30.74
C TYR A 282 5.25 5.82 -29.89
N LEU A 283 5.16 4.66 -30.53
CA LEU A 283 5.31 3.34 -29.94
C LEU A 283 5.93 2.41 -30.98
N ALA A 284 6.97 1.69 -30.61
CA ALA A 284 7.53 0.59 -31.40
C ALA A 284 8.07 -0.50 -30.46
N TYR A 285 7.91 -1.73 -30.88
CA TYR A 285 8.40 -2.89 -30.14
C TYR A 285 8.91 -3.98 -31.09
N TRP A 286 9.89 -4.74 -30.66
CA TRP A 286 10.52 -5.79 -31.44
C TRP A 286 10.88 -6.97 -30.56
N ASN A 287 10.60 -8.16 -31.06
CA ASN A 287 10.94 -9.43 -30.43
C ASN A 287 12.15 -10.09 -31.10
N ASN A 288 12.81 -11.00 -30.41
CA ASN A 288 13.88 -11.87 -30.93
C ASN A 288 15.08 -11.13 -31.57
N LEU A 289 15.46 -9.99 -31.02
CA LEU A 289 16.62 -9.23 -31.48
C LEU A 289 17.87 -9.56 -30.65
N THR A 290 19.02 -9.61 -31.34
CA THR A 290 20.32 -9.63 -30.64
C THR A 290 20.57 -8.27 -29.97
N PRO A 291 21.40 -8.21 -28.90
CA PRO A 291 21.72 -6.95 -28.21
C PRO A 291 22.11 -5.81 -29.13
N THR A 292 22.99 -6.08 -30.08
CA THR A 292 23.43 -5.07 -31.07
C THR A 292 22.25 -4.55 -31.91
N LYS A 293 21.39 -5.45 -32.36
CA LYS A 293 20.21 -5.04 -33.17
C LYS A 293 19.17 -4.28 -32.36
N GLN A 294 18.99 -4.60 -31.09
CA GLN A 294 18.11 -3.82 -30.20
C GLN A 294 18.60 -2.38 -30.11
N VAL A 295 19.90 -2.20 -29.80
CA VAL A 295 20.52 -0.89 -29.71
C VAL A 295 20.49 -0.14 -31.05
N GLU A 296 20.69 -0.82 -32.18
CA GLU A 296 20.58 -0.21 -33.52
C GLU A 296 19.17 0.31 -33.81
N LYS A 297 18.16 -0.49 -33.56
CA LYS A 297 16.75 -0.08 -33.74
C LYS A 297 16.39 1.15 -32.90
N ILE A 298 16.76 1.16 -31.63
CA ILE A 298 16.53 2.29 -30.72
C ILE A 298 17.30 3.53 -31.21
N PHE A 299 18.57 3.37 -31.59
CA PHE A 299 19.39 4.46 -32.11
C PHE A 299 18.79 5.08 -33.38
N ASP A 300 18.32 4.30 -34.33
CA ASP A 300 17.71 4.78 -35.57
C ASP A 300 16.47 5.65 -35.31
N VAL A 301 15.60 5.22 -34.36
CA VAL A 301 14.45 6.01 -33.93
C VAL A 301 14.88 7.34 -33.31
N LEU A 302 15.78 7.29 -32.34
CA LEU A 302 16.24 8.49 -31.63
C LEU A 302 16.98 9.48 -32.58
N LYS A 303 17.74 8.98 -33.59
CA LYS A 303 18.41 9.78 -34.57
C LYS A 303 17.44 10.57 -35.46
N GLN A 304 16.32 9.95 -35.85
CA GLN A 304 15.28 10.62 -36.64
C GLN A 304 14.66 11.80 -35.88
N HIS A 305 14.57 11.71 -34.57
CA HIS A 305 13.89 12.69 -33.70
C HIS A 305 14.84 13.46 -32.76
N GLN A 306 16.16 13.50 -33.08
CA GLN A 306 17.16 14.07 -32.19
C GLN A 306 16.93 15.53 -31.80
N MET A 307 16.37 16.35 -32.71
CA MET A 307 16.10 17.76 -32.46
C MET A 307 14.95 17.98 -31.48
N GLN A 308 13.99 17.07 -31.46
CA GLN A 308 12.79 17.12 -30.61
C GLN A 308 13.01 16.48 -29.27
N THR A 309 14.01 15.60 -29.14
CA THR A 309 14.28 14.83 -27.91
C THR A 309 14.71 15.73 -26.77
N GLN A 310 14.02 15.61 -25.63
CA GLN A 310 14.32 16.31 -24.37
C GLN A 310 14.93 15.37 -23.34
N ALA A 311 14.45 14.13 -23.27
CA ALA A 311 14.94 13.11 -22.36
C ALA A 311 14.79 11.72 -22.96
N ILE A 312 15.67 10.83 -22.56
CA ILE A 312 15.65 9.40 -22.87
C ILE A 312 15.81 8.67 -21.54
N GLN A 313 14.84 7.87 -21.18
CA GLN A 313 14.84 7.12 -19.90
C GLN A 313 14.78 5.62 -20.18
N PRO A 314 15.93 4.96 -20.35
CA PRO A 314 16.03 3.52 -20.42
C PRO A 314 16.01 2.90 -19.01
N GLU A 315 15.51 1.66 -18.90
CA GLU A 315 15.75 0.84 -17.73
C GLU A 315 17.24 0.43 -17.64
N LEU A 316 17.80 0.43 -16.43
CA LEU A 316 19.20 0.06 -16.18
C LEU A 316 19.35 -1.34 -15.53
N ASN A 317 18.28 -1.98 -15.10
CA ASN A 317 18.36 -3.26 -14.40
C ASN A 317 18.94 -4.36 -15.32
N SER A 318 19.67 -5.29 -14.72
CA SER A 318 20.22 -6.49 -15.40
C SER A 318 21.05 -6.13 -16.65
N ILE A 319 20.46 -6.33 -17.83
CA ILE A 319 21.09 -6.07 -19.13
C ILE A 319 20.92 -4.62 -19.59
N GLY A 320 20.06 -3.82 -18.97
CA GLY A 320 19.73 -2.47 -19.38
C GLY A 320 20.91 -1.51 -19.30
N ASP A 321 21.79 -1.66 -18.31
CA ASP A 321 22.97 -0.80 -18.15
C ASP A 321 23.99 -1.01 -19.30
N PRO A 322 24.46 -2.22 -19.65
CA PRO A 322 25.28 -2.44 -20.83
C PRO A 322 24.66 -1.98 -22.14
N TYR A 323 23.37 -2.19 -22.36
CA TYR A 323 22.70 -1.78 -23.61
C TYR A 323 22.57 -0.25 -23.69
N THR A 324 22.31 0.39 -22.56
CA THR A 324 22.30 1.84 -22.46
C THR A 324 23.68 2.45 -22.75
N ASP A 325 24.76 1.83 -22.29
CA ASP A 325 26.12 2.26 -22.58
C ASP A 325 26.48 2.08 -24.07
N MET A 326 26.09 0.96 -24.68
CA MET A 326 26.24 0.76 -26.13
C MET A 326 25.44 1.81 -26.90
N LEU A 327 24.24 2.17 -26.46
CA LEU A 327 23.43 3.23 -27.08
C LEU A 327 24.13 4.59 -26.96
N LYS A 328 24.62 4.96 -25.77
CA LYS A 328 25.36 6.21 -25.55
C LYS A 328 26.56 6.36 -26.47
N GLN A 329 27.32 5.29 -26.68
CA GLN A 329 28.49 5.32 -27.62
C GLN A 329 28.10 5.67 -29.05
N LYS A 330 26.89 5.37 -29.50
CA LYS A 330 26.37 5.72 -30.83
C LYS A 330 25.79 7.14 -30.91
N LEU A 331 25.30 7.67 -29.77
CA LEU A 331 24.65 8.98 -29.70
C LEU A 331 25.68 10.12 -29.75
N SER A 332 25.26 11.26 -30.31
CA SER A 332 26.07 12.51 -30.25
C SER A 332 26.21 12.98 -28.77
N PRO A 333 27.27 13.73 -28.41
CA PRO A 333 27.46 14.24 -27.05
C PRO A 333 26.24 15.00 -26.51
N GLN A 334 25.56 15.76 -27.39
CA GLN A 334 24.32 16.45 -27.02
C GLN A 334 23.18 15.50 -26.70
N MET A 335 23.06 14.38 -27.39
CA MET A 335 22.05 13.38 -27.11
C MET A 335 22.40 12.53 -25.89
N GLN A 336 23.69 12.23 -25.68
CA GLN A 336 24.14 11.51 -24.45
C GLN A 336 23.74 12.22 -23.17
N SER A 337 23.86 13.58 -23.16
CA SER A 337 23.45 14.38 -21.97
C SER A 337 21.96 14.33 -21.66
N LYS A 338 21.15 13.81 -22.58
CA LYS A 338 19.69 13.63 -22.41
C LYS A 338 19.30 12.23 -21.93
N VAL A 339 20.27 11.32 -21.76
CA VAL A 339 20.03 9.95 -21.29
C VAL A 339 20.07 9.93 -19.76
N PHE A 340 18.95 9.54 -19.15
CA PHE A 340 18.75 9.46 -17.71
C PHE A 340 18.24 8.07 -17.37
N GLY A 341 19.14 7.16 -17.06
CA GLY A 341 18.78 5.78 -16.76
C GLY A 341 17.88 5.66 -15.52
N PHE A 342 16.99 4.69 -15.54
CA PHE A 342 16.07 4.37 -14.44
C PHE A 342 16.42 3.01 -13.82
N THR A 343 16.66 3.00 -12.52
CA THR A 343 16.87 1.76 -11.77
C THR A 343 15.56 1.34 -11.12
N THR A 344 15.03 0.20 -11.53
CA THR A 344 13.79 -0.38 -11.02
C THR A 344 14.07 -1.10 -9.71
N THR A 345 13.49 -0.58 -8.63
CA THR A 345 13.37 -1.20 -7.31
C THR A 345 11.88 -1.34 -7.00
N ASN A 346 11.50 -2.12 -5.99
CA ASN A 346 10.10 -2.17 -5.58
C ASN A 346 9.52 -0.77 -5.31
N GLN A 347 10.27 0.09 -4.62
CA GLN A 347 9.81 1.45 -4.32
C GLN A 347 9.68 2.30 -5.59
N SER A 348 10.71 2.36 -6.43
CA SER A 348 10.67 3.19 -7.65
C SER A 348 9.64 2.68 -8.66
N LYS A 349 9.40 1.36 -8.75
CA LYS A 349 8.32 0.77 -9.57
C LYS A 349 6.95 1.21 -9.05
N ASN A 350 6.72 1.13 -7.73
CA ASN A 350 5.48 1.60 -7.12
C ASN A 350 5.21 3.08 -7.43
N ASP A 351 6.25 3.92 -7.37
CA ASP A 351 6.12 5.36 -7.61
C ASP A 351 5.70 5.66 -9.06
N ILE A 352 6.33 5.02 -10.06
CA ILE A 352 5.99 5.26 -11.49
C ILE A 352 4.64 4.64 -11.87
N VAL A 353 4.28 3.49 -11.28
CA VAL A 353 2.94 2.90 -11.44
C VAL A 353 1.88 3.85 -10.91
N ALA A 354 2.05 4.37 -9.69
CA ALA A 354 1.10 5.31 -9.09
C ALA A 354 0.96 6.60 -9.92
N GLN A 355 2.06 7.12 -10.47
CA GLN A 355 2.03 8.29 -11.34
C GLN A 355 1.22 8.04 -12.62
N LEU A 356 1.40 6.89 -13.27
CA LEU A 356 0.66 6.56 -14.49
C LEU A 356 -0.82 6.25 -14.19
N GLN A 357 -1.14 5.60 -13.05
CA GLN A 357 -2.52 5.43 -12.59
C GLN A 357 -3.25 6.77 -12.47
N VAL A 358 -2.63 7.73 -11.76
CA VAL A 358 -3.21 9.08 -11.59
C VAL A 358 -3.37 9.77 -12.95
N ALA A 359 -2.42 9.61 -13.86
CA ALA A 359 -2.50 10.21 -15.19
C ALA A 359 -3.71 9.71 -15.98
N PHE A 360 -3.96 8.39 -15.99
CA PHE A 360 -5.15 7.81 -16.61
C PHE A 360 -6.44 8.23 -15.93
N GLU A 361 -6.49 8.18 -14.60
CA GLU A 361 -7.68 8.52 -13.82
C GLU A 361 -8.11 9.97 -13.97
N GLN A 362 -7.17 10.86 -14.23
CA GLN A 362 -7.41 12.30 -14.42
C GLN A 362 -7.49 12.73 -15.87
N GLY A 363 -7.25 11.83 -16.84
CA GLY A 363 -7.20 12.16 -18.25
C GLY A 363 -6.03 13.10 -18.62
N ASN A 364 -4.94 13.03 -17.85
CA ASN A 364 -3.74 13.86 -18.10
C ASN A 364 -2.80 13.29 -19.16
N ILE A 365 -3.05 12.06 -19.59
CA ILE A 365 -2.32 11.37 -20.64
C ILE A 365 -3.29 10.94 -21.74
N GLU A 366 -2.85 11.03 -23.00
CA GLU A 366 -3.47 10.32 -24.11
C GLU A 366 -2.50 9.22 -24.61
N ILE A 367 -3.04 8.05 -24.93
CA ILE A 367 -2.26 6.90 -25.44
C ILE A 367 -2.68 6.53 -26.85
N LEU A 368 -1.80 5.85 -27.58
CA LEU A 368 -2.08 5.34 -28.91
C LEU A 368 -3.06 4.15 -28.84
N ASP A 369 -3.89 4.02 -29.88
CA ASP A 369 -4.77 2.85 -30.08
C ASP A 369 -3.96 1.69 -30.66
N ASP A 370 -3.31 0.93 -29.77
CA ASP A 370 -2.55 -0.27 -30.10
C ASP A 370 -3.10 -1.46 -29.32
N GLU A 371 -3.53 -2.51 -30.03
CA GLU A 371 -4.21 -3.66 -29.42
C GLU A 371 -3.37 -4.33 -28.31
N ARG A 372 -2.06 -4.45 -28.54
CA ARG A 372 -1.16 -5.08 -27.59
C ARG A 372 -0.94 -4.22 -26.35
N GLN A 373 -0.73 -2.91 -26.54
CA GLN A 373 -0.66 -1.96 -25.44
C GLN A 373 -1.90 -2.01 -24.55
N LEU A 374 -3.09 -2.03 -25.18
CA LEU A 374 -4.35 -2.08 -24.44
C LEU A 374 -4.52 -3.39 -23.68
N LEU A 375 -4.08 -4.52 -24.27
CA LEU A 375 -4.08 -5.83 -23.62
C LEU A 375 -3.14 -5.84 -22.41
N GLU A 376 -1.90 -5.38 -22.58
CA GLU A 376 -0.89 -5.35 -21.51
C GLU A 376 -1.30 -4.40 -20.36
N LEU A 377 -1.81 -3.20 -20.66
CA LEU A 377 -2.36 -2.28 -19.66
C LEU A 377 -3.55 -2.89 -18.90
N GLY A 378 -4.44 -3.58 -19.63
CA GLY A 378 -5.64 -4.22 -19.05
C GLY A 378 -5.33 -5.45 -18.21
N SER A 379 -4.22 -6.13 -18.46
CA SER A 379 -3.78 -7.32 -17.72
C SER A 379 -2.78 -7.03 -16.60
N TYR A 380 -2.25 -5.79 -16.53
CA TYR A 380 -1.26 -5.42 -15.53
C TYR A 380 -1.87 -5.51 -14.14
N ALA A 381 -1.31 -6.35 -13.29
CA ALA A 381 -1.90 -6.72 -12.02
C ALA A 381 -1.01 -6.36 -10.84
N MET A 382 -1.65 -6.11 -9.72
CA MET A 382 -1.00 -5.96 -8.42
C MET A 382 -1.00 -7.31 -7.72
N ASP A 383 0.17 -7.81 -7.38
CA ASP A 383 0.34 -8.96 -6.52
C ASP A 383 0.88 -8.54 -5.15
N TYR A 384 0.26 -9.05 -4.10
CA TYR A 384 0.69 -8.81 -2.74
C TYR A 384 1.29 -10.09 -2.16
N ASN A 385 2.56 -10.01 -1.81
CA ASN A 385 3.22 -11.08 -1.11
C ASN A 385 3.00 -10.94 0.41
N PRO A 386 2.17 -11.79 1.01
CA PRO A 386 1.85 -11.70 2.44
C PRO A 386 3.05 -12.03 3.33
N LYS A 387 4.09 -12.71 2.81
CA LYS A 387 5.30 -13.06 3.57
C LYS A 387 6.27 -11.89 3.71
N THR A 388 6.41 -11.10 2.66
CA THR A 388 7.35 -9.96 2.64
C THR A 388 6.64 -8.63 2.83
N HIS A 389 5.31 -8.62 2.87
CA HIS A 389 4.45 -7.43 2.89
C HIS A 389 4.76 -6.45 1.75
N THR A 390 5.25 -6.97 0.65
CA THR A 390 5.58 -6.18 -0.53
C THR A 390 4.46 -6.29 -1.54
N VAL A 391 4.11 -5.14 -2.10
CA VAL A 391 3.30 -5.05 -3.30
C VAL A 391 4.25 -5.14 -4.48
N THR A 392 3.96 -6.03 -5.41
CA THR A 392 4.63 -6.10 -6.71
C THR A 392 3.62 -5.88 -7.81
N TYR A 393 4.08 -5.33 -8.91
CA TYR A 393 3.26 -5.07 -10.07
C TYR A 393 3.88 -5.79 -11.26
N ASN A 394 3.14 -6.69 -11.88
CA ASN A 394 3.63 -7.47 -13.02
C ASN A 394 2.45 -7.90 -13.91
N ALA A 395 2.76 -8.31 -15.12
CA ALA A 395 1.80 -9.09 -15.90
C ALA A 395 1.60 -10.48 -15.28
N PRO A 396 0.39 -11.05 -15.29
CA PRO A 396 0.15 -12.45 -14.93
C PRO A 396 0.96 -13.41 -15.80
N ASN A 397 1.21 -14.63 -15.30
CA ASN A 397 1.94 -15.65 -16.03
C ASN A 397 1.43 -15.86 -17.46
N GLY A 398 2.33 -15.71 -18.44
CA GLY A 398 2.02 -15.85 -19.88
C GLY A 398 1.58 -14.56 -20.58
N LEU A 399 1.56 -13.44 -19.88
CA LEU A 399 1.34 -12.10 -20.42
C LEU A 399 2.59 -11.24 -20.24
N HIS A 400 2.66 -10.11 -20.93
CA HIS A 400 3.81 -9.21 -20.96
C HIS A 400 3.47 -7.88 -20.34
N ASP A 401 4.49 -7.15 -19.83
CA ASP A 401 4.38 -5.79 -19.28
C ASP A 401 5.41 -4.80 -19.88
N ASP A 402 6.05 -5.20 -20.98
CA ASP A 402 7.12 -4.44 -21.61
C ASP A 402 6.65 -3.04 -22.11
N ILE A 403 5.45 -2.98 -22.71
CA ILE A 403 4.86 -1.71 -23.20
C ILE A 403 4.43 -0.81 -22.03
N PRO A 404 3.70 -1.27 -21.00
CA PRO A 404 3.44 -0.50 -19.80
C PRO A 404 4.71 0.03 -19.11
N MET A 405 5.77 -0.78 -19.02
CA MET A 405 7.05 -0.36 -18.43
C MET A 405 7.67 0.77 -19.21
N ALA A 406 7.83 0.63 -20.53
CA ALA A 406 8.36 1.69 -21.38
C ALA A 406 7.51 2.98 -21.29
N LEU A 407 6.16 2.85 -21.24
CA LEU A 407 5.26 4.00 -21.10
C LEU A 407 5.45 4.69 -19.73
N MET A 408 5.60 3.93 -18.65
CA MET A 408 5.90 4.49 -17.33
C MET A 408 7.23 5.24 -17.31
N PHE A 409 8.27 4.74 -17.96
CA PHE A 409 9.56 5.45 -18.09
C PHE A 409 9.42 6.74 -18.89
N ALA A 410 8.69 6.75 -20.01
CA ALA A 410 8.43 7.95 -20.79
C ALA A 410 7.64 8.99 -20.00
N TRP A 411 6.60 8.54 -19.27
CA TRP A 411 5.78 9.41 -18.44
C TRP A 411 6.57 10.01 -17.26
N ASP A 412 7.38 9.22 -16.57
CA ASP A 412 8.26 9.71 -15.50
C ASP A 412 9.29 10.74 -16.02
N ALA A 413 9.87 10.49 -17.20
CA ALA A 413 10.78 11.43 -17.85
C ALA A 413 10.09 12.77 -18.19
N TYR A 414 8.85 12.72 -18.66
CA TYR A 414 8.01 13.90 -18.93
C TYR A 414 7.68 14.63 -17.63
N HIS A 415 7.16 13.92 -16.62
CA HIS A 415 6.70 14.49 -15.37
C HIS A 415 7.83 15.21 -14.59
N LYS A 416 8.99 14.57 -14.44
CA LYS A 416 10.14 15.14 -13.74
C LYS A 416 10.67 16.43 -14.36
N ARG A 417 10.46 16.66 -15.67
CA ARG A 417 11.03 17.82 -16.37
C ARG A 417 10.04 18.93 -16.64
N THR A 418 8.76 18.60 -16.70
CA THR A 418 7.71 19.60 -16.88
C THR A 418 7.38 20.31 -15.58
N LEU A 419 7.38 19.58 -14.44
CA LEU A 419 7.12 20.18 -13.13
C LEU A 419 8.30 20.97 -12.55
N ARG A 420 9.55 20.57 -12.83
CA ARG A 420 10.73 21.35 -12.39
C ARG A 420 10.89 22.71 -13.09
N GLY A 421 10.24 22.90 -14.23
CA GLY A 421 10.21 24.19 -14.93
C GLY A 421 9.31 25.24 -14.26
N ASN A 422 8.40 24.85 -13.40
CA ASN A 422 7.42 25.75 -12.75
C ASN A 422 7.78 26.14 -11.31
N TYR A 423 8.87 25.62 -10.74
CA TYR A 423 9.34 25.99 -9.41
C TYR A 423 10.77 26.55 -9.43
N SER A 424 11.00 27.62 -10.20
CA SER A 424 12.06 28.57 -9.87
C SER A 424 11.51 29.55 -8.83
N ILE A 425 11.51 29.15 -7.57
CA ILE A 425 11.34 30.10 -6.48
C ILE A 425 12.60 30.93 -6.43
N SER A 426 12.53 32.15 -6.91
CA SER A 426 13.49 33.20 -6.58
C SER A 426 13.42 33.43 -5.06
N VAL A 427 14.41 32.93 -4.35
CA VAL A 427 14.68 33.39 -2.98
C VAL A 427 15.24 34.79 -3.13
N VAL A 428 14.47 35.79 -2.71
CA VAL A 428 14.90 37.15 -2.44
C VAL A 428 15.18 37.26 -0.94
#